data_7acc9e16126dac5235af93007a262654
#
_entry.id   7acc9e16126dac5235af93007a262654
#
_cell.length_a   1.000
_cell.length_b   1.000
_cell.length_c   1.000
_cell.angle_alpha   90.00
_cell.angle_beta   90.00
_cell.angle_gamma   90.00
#
_symmetry.space_group_name_H-M   'P 1'
#
loop_
_entity.id
_entity.type
_entity.pdbx_description
1 polymer ?
#
loop_
_entity_poly.entity_id
_entity_poly.type
_entity_poly.pdbx_seq_one_letter_code
_entity_poly.pdbx_strand_id
1 'polypeptide(L)'
;MIGTRPAGEEARRRLGVLGERLDWNLLRTFLCIARERSVSRAAARLHLSQPAVSQALKRLEQRLGGRLIHRSGNEFRLTALGEEVEAIAREVHAQVVRLELAADPRRDDIAGPMRLLVMSRIQSGAYDSFLADFHRRYPLIELHVEVMPSSEILDVLGQGAPALGISLCRNPRQRLERRLFLNQRYILVCGRHHPLHGRRGVGPGDLLDENFVSFTSDQIGDSLSPLTIFRDQRGFTGRIVASSSNIEEIRRLVIAGFGISCLPEHLVREDIAAGVLWPLMPDEAVAEIEVFLLRHGSRRLALTERAFLEAFERFLERVPMSARLG
;
A
#
# COMPACT_ATOMS: atom_id res chain seq x y z
N MET A 1 -43.75 -21.03 -30.62
CA MET A 1 -43.16 -19.93 -29.83
C MET A 1 -42.15 -20.54 -28.87
N ILE A 2 -40.88 -20.49 -29.21
CA ILE A 2 -39.77 -20.98 -28.36
C ILE A 2 -39.24 -19.75 -27.60
N GLY A 3 -39.53 -19.69 -26.30
CA GLY A 3 -39.11 -18.58 -25.45
C GLY A 3 -37.62 -18.61 -25.23
N THR A 4 -36.91 -17.60 -25.71
CA THR A 4 -35.53 -17.29 -25.39
C THR A 4 -35.41 -16.90 -23.92
N ARG A 5 -34.78 -17.75 -23.11
CA ARG A 5 -34.42 -17.42 -21.71
C ARG A 5 -33.39 -16.30 -21.69
N PRO A 6 -33.49 -15.32 -20.77
CA PRO A 6 -32.55 -14.21 -20.70
C PRO A 6 -31.16 -14.71 -20.27
N ALA A 7 -30.12 -14.27 -21.00
CA ALA A 7 -28.73 -14.65 -20.81
C ALA A 7 -28.19 -14.46 -19.35
N GLY A 8 -28.84 -13.62 -18.56
CA GLY A 8 -28.50 -13.38 -17.15
C GLY A 8 -28.83 -14.53 -16.18
N GLU A 9 -29.88 -15.33 -16.46
CA GLU A 9 -30.22 -16.48 -15.62
C GLU A 9 -29.31 -17.69 -15.83
N GLU A 10 -28.84 -17.87 -17.06
CA GLU A 10 -27.90 -18.93 -17.41
C GLU A 10 -26.49 -18.65 -16.88
N ALA A 11 -26.07 -17.37 -16.86
CA ALA A 11 -24.84 -16.91 -16.22
C ALA A 11 -24.88 -17.09 -14.68
N ARG A 12 -25.99 -16.73 -14.02
CA ARG A 12 -26.17 -16.94 -12.57
C ARG A 12 -26.21 -18.41 -12.18
N ARG A 13 -26.78 -19.26 -13.01
CA ARG A 13 -26.79 -20.71 -12.79
C ARG A 13 -25.43 -21.36 -12.97
N ARG A 14 -24.61 -20.88 -13.91
CA ARG A 14 -23.21 -21.29 -14.07
C ARG A 14 -22.34 -20.86 -12.91
N LEU A 15 -22.52 -19.64 -12.37
CA LEU A 15 -21.80 -19.12 -11.20
C LEU A 15 -22.11 -19.90 -9.92
N GLY A 16 -23.39 -20.26 -9.67
CA GLY A 16 -23.78 -21.06 -8.50
C GLY A 16 -23.17 -22.48 -8.54
N VAL A 17 -23.12 -23.10 -9.72
CA VAL A 17 -22.54 -24.45 -9.92
C VAL A 17 -21.00 -24.46 -9.78
N LEU A 18 -20.32 -23.35 -10.05
CA LEU A 18 -18.86 -23.25 -9.90
C LEU A 18 -18.46 -23.28 -8.41
N GLY A 19 -19.18 -22.56 -7.54
CA GLY A 19 -18.92 -22.51 -6.10
C GLY A 19 -19.08 -23.85 -5.38
N GLU A 20 -20.07 -24.67 -5.82
CA GLU A 20 -20.34 -25.99 -5.23
C GLU A 20 -19.39 -27.10 -5.71
N ARG A 21 -18.70 -26.90 -6.85
CA ARG A 21 -17.88 -27.95 -7.51
C ARG A 21 -16.40 -27.62 -7.61
N LEU A 22 -15.97 -26.45 -7.18
CA LEU A 22 -14.56 -26.06 -7.26
C LEU A 22 -13.75 -26.80 -6.20
N ASP A 23 -12.86 -27.70 -6.66
CA ASP A 23 -11.94 -28.42 -5.79
C ASP A 23 -10.84 -27.46 -5.31
N TRP A 24 -10.79 -27.21 -4.01
CA TRP A 24 -9.76 -26.38 -3.37
C TRP A 24 -8.34 -26.81 -3.71
N ASN A 25 -8.08 -28.11 -3.87
CA ASN A 25 -6.75 -28.60 -4.21
C ASN A 25 -6.25 -28.09 -5.56
N LEU A 26 -7.15 -27.81 -6.51
CA LEU A 26 -6.76 -27.22 -7.81
C LEU A 26 -6.29 -25.77 -7.61
N LEU A 27 -6.99 -24.97 -6.79
CA LEU A 27 -6.56 -23.60 -6.47
C LEU A 27 -5.24 -23.59 -5.71
N ARG A 28 -5.07 -24.46 -4.71
CA ARG A 28 -3.82 -24.61 -3.93
C ARG A 28 -2.66 -24.96 -4.85
N THR A 29 -2.87 -25.90 -5.78
CA THR A 29 -1.85 -26.31 -6.75
C THR A 29 -1.47 -25.15 -7.67
N PHE A 30 -2.45 -24.42 -8.20
CA PHE A 30 -2.21 -23.24 -9.03
C PHE A 30 -1.46 -22.14 -8.26
N LEU A 31 -1.85 -21.86 -7.03
CA LEU A 31 -1.17 -20.87 -6.16
C LEU A 31 0.31 -21.24 -5.95
N CYS A 32 0.61 -22.54 -5.77
CA CYS A 32 1.99 -23.01 -5.68
C CYS A 32 2.76 -22.81 -6.99
N ILE A 33 2.14 -23.09 -8.15
CA ILE A 33 2.73 -22.86 -9.46
C ILE A 33 3.04 -21.37 -9.68
N ALA A 34 2.12 -20.47 -9.32
CA ALA A 34 2.27 -19.03 -9.46
C ALA A 34 3.43 -18.50 -8.59
N ARG A 35 3.54 -18.95 -7.34
CA ARG A 35 4.64 -18.61 -6.41
C ARG A 35 5.99 -19.11 -6.90
N GLU A 36 6.08 -20.38 -7.30
CA GLU A 36 7.33 -20.99 -7.76
C GLU A 36 7.70 -20.57 -9.20
N ARG A 37 6.79 -19.93 -9.93
CA ARG A 37 6.96 -19.59 -11.35
C ARG A 37 7.45 -20.77 -12.20
N SER A 38 7.09 -22.02 -11.80
CA SER A 38 7.53 -23.27 -12.42
C SER A 38 6.66 -24.44 -11.99
N VAL A 39 6.16 -25.20 -12.95
CA VAL A 39 5.37 -26.40 -12.69
C VAL A 39 6.22 -27.48 -12.02
N SER A 40 7.48 -27.63 -12.43
CA SER A 40 8.40 -28.63 -11.86
C SER A 40 8.77 -28.33 -10.41
N ARG A 41 9.07 -27.05 -10.09
CA ARG A 41 9.34 -26.61 -8.71
C ARG A 41 8.12 -26.74 -7.83
N ALA A 42 6.94 -26.37 -8.35
CA ALA A 42 5.69 -26.56 -7.63
C ALA A 42 5.41 -28.05 -7.33
N ALA A 43 5.70 -28.94 -8.26
CA ALA A 43 5.57 -30.38 -8.07
C ALA A 43 6.48 -30.88 -6.93
N ALA A 44 7.74 -30.48 -6.93
CA ALA A 44 8.69 -30.82 -5.85
C ALA A 44 8.21 -30.28 -4.49
N ARG A 45 7.73 -29.02 -4.43
CA ARG A 45 7.23 -28.40 -3.20
C ARG A 45 5.94 -29.04 -2.65
N LEU A 46 5.08 -29.52 -3.55
CA LEU A 46 3.84 -30.21 -3.18
C LEU A 46 4.03 -31.73 -2.94
N HIS A 47 5.24 -32.25 -3.12
CA HIS A 47 5.53 -33.69 -3.10
C HIS A 47 4.65 -34.49 -4.05
N LEU A 48 4.40 -33.92 -5.24
CA LEU A 48 3.62 -34.54 -6.32
C LEU A 48 4.48 -34.74 -7.58
N SER A 49 4.02 -35.60 -8.48
CA SER A 49 4.65 -35.72 -9.79
C SER A 49 4.31 -34.50 -10.69
N GLN A 50 5.24 -34.11 -11.56
CA GLN A 50 5.00 -33.01 -12.51
C GLN A 50 3.78 -33.25 -13.40
N PRO A 51 3.50 -34.46 -13.93
CA PRO A 51 2.27 -34.75 -14.65
C PRO A 51 1.00 -34.48 -13.82
N ALA A 52 0.99 -34.83 -12.53
CA ALA A 52 -0.15 -34.59 -11.65
C ALA A 52 -0.42 -33.09 -11.48
N VAL A 53 0.61 -32.29 -11.25
CA VAL A 53 0.49 -30.83 -11.12
C VAL A 53 0.03 -30.19 -12.46
N SER A 54 0.58 -30.64 -13.59
CA SER A 54 0.14 -30.19 -14.90
C SER A 54 -1.32 -30.54 -15.21
N GLN A 55 -1.77 -31.72 -14.79
CA GLN A 55 -3.15 -32.15 -14.93
C GLN A 55 -4.11 -31.34 -14.03
N ALA A 56 -3.70 -31.03 -12.82
CA ALA A 56 -4.47 -30.18 -11.90
C ALA A 56 -4.65 -28.78 -12.48
N LEU A 57 -3.58 -28.17 -13.00
CA LEU A 57 -3.65 -26.89 -13.70
C LEU A 57 -4.63 -26.95 -14.89
N LYS A 58 -4.50 -27.95 -15.75
CA LYS A 58 -5.38 -28.11 -16.92
C LYS A 58 -6.86 -28.27 -16.51
N ARG A 59 -7.15 -29.01 -15.43
CA ARG A 59 -8.52 -29.14 -14.89
C ARG A 59 -9.05 -27.82 -14.37
N LEU A 60 -8.22 -27.00 -13.71
CA LEU A 60 -8.63 -25.69 -13.25
C LEU A 60 -8.94 -24.77 -14.44
N GLU A 61 -8.05 -24.69 -15.44
CA GLU A 61 -8.24 -23.91 -16.67
C GLU A 61 -9.52 -24.32 -17.43
N GLN A 62 -9.80 -25.63 -17.52
CA GLN A 62 -11.01 -26.14 -18.14
C GLN A 62 -12.29 -25.70 -17.37
N ARG A 63 -12.26 -25.71 -16.04
CA ARG A 63 -13.40 -25.30 -15.22
C ARG A 63 -13.65 -23.80 -15.28
N LEU A 64 -12.60 -23.00 -15.37
CA LEU A 64 -12.69 -21.54 -15.46
C LEU A 64 -12.91 -21.05 -16.90
N GLY A 65 -12.77 -21.92 -17.89
CA GLY A 65 -12.99 -21.59 -19.29
C GLY A 65 -11.88 -20.76 -19.93
N GLY A 66 -10.70 -20.65 -19.29
CA GLY A 66 -9.58 -19.88 -19.79
C GLY A 66 -8.23 -20.36 -19.29
N ARG A 67 -7.16 -19.97 -19.99
CA ARG A 67 -5.79 -20.25 -19.57
C ARG A 67 -5.36 -19.29 -18.47
N LEU A 68 -4.65 -19.82 -17.48
CA LEU A 68 -4.11 -19.06 -16.38
C LEU A 68 -2.62 -18.71 -16.57
N ILE A 69 -1.92 -19.47 -17.45
CA ILE A 69 -0.49 -19.30 -17.72
C ILE A 69 -0.27 -19.21 -19.24
N HIS A 70 0.55 -18.26 -19.66
CA HIS A 70 1.03 -18.19 -21.04
C HIS A 70 1.99 -19.35 -21.31
N ARG A 71 1.82 -20.02 -22.46
CA ARG A 71 2.64 -21.17 -22.88
C ARG A 71 3.66 -20.80 -23.96
N SER A 72 3.97 -19.54 -24.17
CA SER A 72 4.93 -19.11 -25.17
C SER A 72 6.31 -18.87 -24.56
N GLY A 73 7.30 -19.67 -24.98
CA GLY A 73 8.71 -19.48 -24.59
C GLY A 73 9.09 -20.09 -23.24
N ASN A 74 10.31 -19.80 -22.84
CA ASN A 74 10.91 -20.26 -21.56
C ASN A 74 10.53 -19.37 -20.37
N GLU A 75 9.67 -18.37 -20.58
CA GLU A 75 9.29 -17.38 -19.58
C GLU A 75 7.92 -17.70 -18.99
N PHE A 76 7.87 -17.80 -17.65
CA PHE A 76 6.63 -17.99 -16.92
C PHE A 76 5.89 -16.64 -16.76
N ARG A 77 4.70 -16.53 -17.33
CA ARG A 77 3.81 -15.36 -17.16
C ARG A 77 2.38 -15.80 -16.91
N LEU A 78 1.72 -15.15 -15.96
CA LEU A 78 0.28 -15.29 -15.78
C LEU A 78 -0.48 -14.55 -16.88
N THR A 79 -1.69 -15.03 -17.21
CA THR A 79 -2.67 -14.27 -18.00
C THR A 79 -3.42 -13.31 -17.08
N ALA A 80 -4.18 -12.35 -17.63
CA ALA A 80 -5.06 -11.48 -16.83
C ALA A 80 -6.03 -12.30 -15.94
N LEU A 81 -6.62 -13.36 -16.50
CA LEU A 81 -7.41 -14.32 -15.72
C LEU A 81 -6.57 -15.04 -14.66
N GLY A 82 -5.31 -15.36 -14.97
CA GLY A 82 -4.38 -15.98 -14.02
C GLY A 82 -4.07 -15.09 -12.82
N GLU A 83 -3.88 -13.80 -13.02
CA GLU A 83 -3.64 -12.81 -11.97
C GLU A 83 -4.87 -12.65 -11.05
N GLU A 84 -6.06 -12.56 -11.64
CA GLU A 84 -7.30 -12.49 -10.90
C GLU A 84 -7.54 -13.76 -10.06
N VAL A 85 -7.36 -14.94 -10.67
CA VAL A 85 -7.50 -16.23 -9.97
C VAL A 85 -6.43 -16.42 -8.89
N GLU A 86 -5.21 -15.93 -9.09
CA GLU A 86 -4.17 -15.94 -8.06
C GLU A 86 -4.57 -15.10 -6.85
N ALA A 87 -5.10 -13.90 -7.06
CA ALA A 87 -5.58 -13.03 -5.97
C ALA A 87 -6.69 -13.73 -5.17
N ILE A 88 -7.71 -14.27 -5.85
CA ILE A 88 -8.80 -15.02 -5.20
C ILE A 88 -8.27 -16.26 -4.48
N ALA A 89 -7.35 -17.02 -5.08
CA ALA A 89 -6.79 -18.22 -4.48
C ALA A 89 -5.99 -17.91 -3.20
N ARG A 90 -5.31 -16.77 -3.13
CA ARG A 90 -4.65 -16.28 -1.90
C ARG A 90 -5.65 -16.00 -0.78
N GLU A 91 -6.77 -15.35 -1.11
CA GLU A 91 -7.83 -15.06 -0.13
C GLU A 91 -8.45 -16.35 0.43
N VAL A 92 -8.78 -17.30 -0.45
CA VAL A 92 -9.32 -18.61 -0.05
C VAL A 92 -8.31 -19.38 0.80
N HIS A 93 -7.02 -19.36 0.43
CA HIS A 93 -5.96 -19.99 1.22
C HIS A 93 -5.87 -19.41 2.64
N ALA A 94 -5.96 -18.08 2.76
CA ALA A 94 -5.99 -17.42 4.07
C ALA A 94 -7.18 -17.89 4.92
N GLN A 95 -8.36 -18.14 4.30
CA GLN A 95 -9.52 -18.66 5.03
C GLN A 95 -9.34 -20.14 5.48
N VAL A 96 -8.68 -20.95 4.64
CA VAL A 96 -8.37 -22.37 4.99
C VAL A 96 -7.35 -22.44 6.14
N VAL A 97 -6.31 -21.64 6.11
CA VAL A 97 -5.34 -21.50 7.24
C VAL A 97 -6.07 -21.09 8.51
N ARG A 98 -7.09 -20.21 8.42
CA ARG A 98 -7.93 -19.83 9.57
C ARG A 98 -8.73 -21.00 10.15
N LEU A 99 -9.17 -21.95 9.34
CA LEU A 99 -9.85 -23.16 9.83
C LEU A 99 -8.88 -24.05 10.62
N GLU A 100 -7.64 -24.22 10.15
CA GLU A 100 -6.60 -24.96 10.86
C GLU A 100 -6.28 -24.31 12.22
N LEU A 101 -6.14 -22.97 12.23
CA LEU A 101 -5.91 -22.20 13.47
C LEU A 101 -7.12 -22.21 14.42
N ALA A 102 -8.34 -22.28 13.90
CA ALA A 102 -9.55 -22.38 14.72
C ALA A 102 -9.70 -23.76 15.38
N ALA A 103 -9.07 -24.79 14.82
CA ALA A 103 -9.06 -26.15 15.36
C ALA A 103 -7.95 -26.37 16.41
N ASP A 104 -6.95 -25.47 16.51
CA ASP A 104 -5.89 -25.54 17.53
C ASP A 104 -6.23 -24.62 18.72
N PRO A 105 -6.35 -25.18 19.95
CA PRO A 105 -6.61 -24.39 21.15
C PRO A 105 -5.45 -23.49 21.60
N ARG A 106 -4.28 -23.58 20.99
CA ARG A 106 -3.13 -22.68 21.28
C ARG A 106 -3.31 -21.34 20.57
N ARG A 107 -3.92 -20.40 21.25
CA ARG A 107 -4.27 -19.05 20.76
C ARG A 107 -3.10 -18.11 20.38
N ASP A 108 -1.84 -18.54 20.51
CA ASP A 108 -0.68 -17.66 20.31
C ASP A 108 -0.08 -17.72 18.89
N ASP A 109 -0.45 -18.70 18.05
CA ASP A 109 0.12 -18.86 16.71
C ASP A 109 -0.79 -18.31 15.61
N ILE A 110 -1.03 -16.99 15.62
CA ILE A 110 -1.72 -16.34 14.49
C ILE A 110 -0.79 -16.33 13.30
N ALA A 111 -1.18 -17.00 12.21
CA ALA A 111 -0.41 -17.13 10.98
C ALA A 111 -1.21 -16.77 9.74
N GLY A 112 -0.51 -16.52 8.64
CA GLY A 112 -1.08 -16.30 7.31
C GLY A 112 -0.80 -14.91 6.75
N PRO A 113 -1.24 -14.66 5.51
CA PRO A 113 -0.98 -13.41 4.82
C PRO A 113 -1.81 -12.25 5.40
N MET A 114 -1.21 -11.09 5.41
CA MET A 114 -1.86 -9.81 5.70
C MET A 114 -1.40 -8.77 4.69
N ARG A 115 -2.33 -8.05 4.09
CA ARG A 115 -2.06 -6.96 3.16
C ARG A 115 -2.13 -5.62 3.88
N LEU A 116 -1.07 -4.82 3.73
CA LEU A 116 -0.96 -3.47 4.28
C LEU A 116 -0.65 -2.49 3.14
N LEU A 117 -1.56 -1.56 2.90
CA LEU A 117 -1.40 -0.49 1.92
C LEU A 117 -0.77 0.70 2.64
N VAL A 118 0.33 1.23 2.11
CA VAL A 118 1.09 2.29 2.78
C VAL A 118 1.34 3.43 1.81
N MET A 119 1.07 4.65 2.24
CA MET A 119 1.47 5.83 1.45
C MET A 119 2.99 5.88 1.33
N SER A 120 3.49 6.42 0.23
CA SER A 120 4.92 6.72 0.09
C SER A 120 5.37 7.73 1.16
N ARG A 121 6.67 7.74 1.49
CA ARG A 121 7.29 8.75 2.38
C ARG A 121 6.93 8.64 3.87
N ILE A 122 6.52 7.47 4.35
CA ILE A 122 6.48 7.21 5.78
C ILE A 122 7.87 6.73 6.21
N GLN A 123 8.59 7.56 6.92
CA GLN A 123 9.81 7.17 7.62
C GLN A 123 9.69 7.71 9.04
N SER A 124 9.56 6.81 10.00
CA SER A 124 9.32 7.15 11.39
C SER A 124 9.84 6.05 12.31
N GLY A 125 10.67 6.41 13.28
CA GLY A 125 11.15 5.47 14.29
C GLY A 125 10.00 4.82 15.08
N ALA A 126 8.86 5.50 15.19
CA ALA A 126 7.66 4.94 15.79
C ALA A 126 7.07 3.82 14.92
N TYR A 127 7.02 4.01 13.60
CA TYR A 127 6.55 2.98 12.66
C TYR A 127 7.48 1.77 12.64
N ASP A 128 8.79 2.00 12.58
CA ASP A 128 9.81 0.94 12.58
C ASP A 128 9.75 0.11 13.87
N SER A 129 9.63 0.80 15.03
CA SER A 129 9.48 0.15 16.32
C SER A 129 8.20 -0.68 16.42
N PHE A 130 7.09 -0.15 15.89
CA PHE A 130 5.83 -0.88 15.83
C PHE A 130 5.93 -2.15 14.99
N LEU A 131 6.52 -2.07 13.80
CA LEU A 131 6.72 -3.23 12.93
C LEU A 131 7.61 -4.30 13.58
N ALA A 132 8.70 -3.88 14.24
CA ALA A 132 9.58 -4.77 14.95
C ALA A 132 8.88 -5.49 16.12
N ASP A 133 8.09 -4.76 16.91
CA ASP A 133 7.29 -5.32 18.00
C ASP A 133 6.21 -6.27 17.48
N PHE A 134 5.54 -5.89 16.38
CA PHE A 134 4.52 -6.71 15.75
C PHE A 134 5.09 -8.03 15.24
N HIS A 135 6.19 -7.99 14.47
CA HIS A 135 6.83 -9.20 13.95
C HIS A 135 7.33 -10.13 15.06
N ARG A 136 7.90 -9.57 16.14
CA ARG A 136 8.37 -10.36 17.28
C ARG A 136 7.23 -11.11 17.97
N ARG A 137 6.04 -10.49 18.04
CA ARG A 137 4.87 -11.09 18.68
C ARG A 137 4.13 -12.06 17.76
N TYR A 138 4.14 -11.82 16.47
CA TYR A 138 3.41 -12.60 15.46
C TYR A 138 4.33 -13.02 14.29
N PRO A 139 5.34 -13.87 14.56
CA PRO A 139 6.37 -14.21 13.57
C PRO A 139 5.84 -15.01 12.37
N LEU A 140 4.65 -15.60 12.48
CA LEU A 140 4.02 -16.40 11.43
C LEU A 140 3.09 -15.61 10.51
N ILE A 141 2.93 -14.29 10.75
CA ILE A 141 2.17 -13.43 9.84
C ILE A 141 3.07 -13.02 8.67
N GLU A 142 2.63 -13.32 7.45
CA GLU A 142 3.26 -12.87 6.20
C GLU A 142 2.73 -11.46 5.85
N LEU A 143 3.49 -10.42 6.16
CA LEU A 143 3.09 -9.04 5.87
C LEU A 143 3.45 -8.67 4.43
N HIS A 144 2.42 -8.41 3.59
CA HIS A 144 2.57 -7.90 2.23
C HIS A 144 2.30 -6.39 2.23
N VAL A 145 3.37 -5.60 2.09
CA VAL A 145 3.28 -4.14 2.04
C VAL A 145 3.25 -3.67 0.60
N GLU A 146 2.22 -2.90 0.25
CA GLU A 146 2.08 -2.26 -1.06
C GLU A 146 2.11 -0.75 -0.89
N VAL A 147 3.01 -0.09 -1.63
CA VAL A 147 3.14 1.37 -1.59
C VAL A 147 2.37 1.98 -2.74
N MET A 148 1.45 2.91 -2.42
CA MET A 148 0.62 3.59 -3.41
C MET A 148 0.19 4.99 -2.93
N PRO A 149 -0.33 5.87 -3.81
CA PRO A 149 -0.87 7.17 -3.43
C PRO A 149 -2.03 7.07 -2.42
N SER A 150 -2.14 8.07 -1.53
CA SER A 150 -3.19 8.12 -0.51
C SER A 150 -4.60 8.02 -1.07
N SER A 151 -4.86 8.68 -2.21
CA SER A 151 -6.16 8.62 -2.90
C SER A 151 -6.53 7.18 -3.32
N GLU A 152 -5.57 6.44 -3.86
CA GLU A 152 -5.76 5.05 -4.26
C GLU A 152 -6.00 4.13 -3.04
N ILE A 153 -5.27 4.35 -1.92
CA ILE A 153 -5.50 3.61 -0.68
C ILE A 153 -6.94 3.80 -0.20
N LEU A 154 -7.43 5.05 -0.20
CA LEU A 154 -8.80 5.36 0.21
C LEU A 154 -9.84 4.71 -0.72
N ASP A 155 -9.57 4.66 -2.03
CA ASP A 155 -10.45 4.01 -3.00
C ASP A 155 -10.50 2.49 -2.81
N VAL A 156 -9.35 1.85 -2.73
CA VAL A 156 -9.22 0.39 -2.53
C VAL A 156 -9.89 -0.05 -1.23
N LEU A 157 -9.62 0.66 -0.12
CA LEU A 157 -10.25 0.36 1.16
C LEU A 157 -11.76 0.67 1.14
N GLY A 158 -12.18 1.77 0.50
CA GLY A 158 -13.59 2.15 0.37
C GLY A 158 -14.44 1.14 -0.40
N GLN A 159 -13.84 0.39 -1.30
CA GLN A 159 -14.43 -0.74 -2.02
C GLN A 159 -14.49 -2.03 -1.18
N GLY A 160 -13.96 -2.02 0.04
CA GLY A 160 -13.99 -3.17 0.95
C GLY A 160 -12.90 -4.21 0.70
N ALA A 161 -11.79 -3.82 0.07
CA ALA A 161 -10.65 -4.71 -0.12
C ALA A 161 -10.15 -5.30 1.21
N PRO A 162 -9.68 -6.57 1.23
CA PRO A 162 -9.16 -7.23 2.42
C PRO A 162 -7.74 -6.73 2.74
N ALA A 163 -7.65 -5.50 3.26
CA ALA A 163 -6.41 -4.84 3.63
C ALA A 163 -6.63 -3.83 4.76
N LEU A 164 -5.56 -3.47 5.44
CA LEU A 164 -5.45 -2.25 6.26
C LEU A 164 -4.64 -1.20 5.48
N GLY A 165 -4.80 0.08 5.81
CA GLY A 165 -4.07 1.16 5.15
C GLY A 165 -3.38 2.08 6.14
N ILE A 166 -2.18 2.58 5.81
CA ILE A 166 -1.53 3.68 6.49
C ILE A 166 -1.43 4.84 5.50
N SER A 167 -2.21 5.90 5.74
CA SER A 167 -2.41 6.96 4.74
C SER A 167 -2.88 8.27 5.36
N LEU A 168 -2.81 9.31 4.55
CA LEU A 168 -3.53 10.56 4.81
C LEU A 168 -5.03 10.33 4.66
N CYS A 169 -5.82 11.00 5.52
CA CYS A 169 -7.28 10.93 5.44
C CYS A 169 -7.89 12.22 6.01
N ARG A 170 -8.00 13.26 5.18
CA ARG A 170 -8.61 14.53 5.61
C ARG A 170 -10.11 14.38 5.93
N ASN A 171 -10.84 13.80 4.98
CA ASN A 171 -12.28 13.56 5.12
C ASN A 171 -12.54 12.06 5.05
N PRO A 172 -12.91 11.41 6.16
CA PRO A 172 -13.24 9.99 6.12
C PRO A 172 -14.43 9.78 5.18
N ARG A 173 -14.25 8.95 4.15
CA ARG A 173 -15.39 8.47 3.37
C ARG A 173 -16.29 7.68 4.32
N GLN A 174 -17.60 7.72 4.11
CA GLN A 174 -18.63 7.19 5.03
C GLN A 174 -18.45 5.75 5.55
N ARG A 175 -17.49 4.99 4.97
CA ARG A 175 -17.26 3.59 5.30
C ARG A 175 -15.87 3.29 5.87
N LEU A 176 -15.02 4.30 6.02
CA LEU A 176 -13.67 4.11 6.55
C LEU A 176 -13.59 4.54 8.01
N GLU A 177 -13.06 3.66 8.84
CA GLU A 177 -12.64 3.98 10.20
C GLU A 177 -11.17 4.34 10.20
N ARG A 178 -10.80 5.32 11.02
CA ARG A 178 -9.43 5.82 11.12
C ARG A 178 -8.96 5.90 12.55
N ARG A 179 -7.67 5.59 12.76
CA ARG A 179 -6.96 5.79 14.02
C ARG A 179 -5.72 6.60 13.77
N LEU A 180 -5.54 7.69 14.49
CA LEU A 180 -4.37 8.56 14.35
C LEU A 180 -3.11 7.78 14.73
N PHE A 181 -2.17 7.72 13.80
CA PHE A 181 -0.92 7.00 13.98
C PHE A 181 0.23 7.94 14.34
N LEU A 182 0.57 8.86 13.45
CA LEU A 182 1.69 9.79 13.63
C LEU A 182 1.40 11.13 12.95
N ASN A 183 2.15 12.16 13.35
CA ASN A 183 2.17 13.45 12.68
C ASN A 183 3.49 13.62 11.91
N GLN A 184 3.38 14.11 10.67
CA GLN A 184 4.53 14.50 9.86
C GLN A 184 4.57 16.02 9.73
N ARG A 185 5.73 16.60 10.06
CA ARG A 185 6.01 17.99 9.83
C ARG A 185 6.65 18.18 8.46
N TYR A 186 6.07 19.06 7.65
CA TYR A 186 6.59 19.41 6.33
C TYR A 186 7.21 20.79 6.36
N ILE A 187 8.37 20.93 5.72
CA ILE A 187 9.10 22.18 5.61
C ILE A 187 9.45 22.51 4.16
N LEU A 188 9.60 23.80 3.84
CA LEU A 188 10.13 24.21 2.56
C LEU A 188 11.66 24.22 2.59
N VAL A 189 12.25 23.64 1.56
CA VAL A 189 13.70 23.57 1.39
C VAL A 189 14.11 23.97 -0.03
N CYS A 190 15.31 24.51 -0.16
CA CYS A 190 16.01 24.67 -1.42
C CYS A 190 17.40 24.00 -1.38
N GLY A 191 17.95 23.70 -2.54
CA GLY A 191 19.29 23.13 -2.68
C GLY A 191 20.38 24.18 -2.73
N ARG A 192 21.65 23.72 -2.60
CA ARG A 192 22.85 24.58 -2.59
C ARG A 192 23.05 25.43 -3.86
N HIS A 193 22.43 25.05 -4.98
CA HIS A 193 22.52 25.78 -6.24
C HIS A 193 21.35 26.76 -6.46
N HIS A 194 20.46 26.89 -5.47
CA HIS A 194 19.32 27.80 -5.52
C HIS A 194 19.70 29.20 -5.00
N PRO A 195 19.21 30.31 -5.59
CA PRO A 195 19.52 31.68 -5.14
C PRO A 195 19.16 31.98 -3.68
N LEU A 196 18.19 31.27 -3.11
CA LEU A 196 17.76 31.44 -1.73
C LEU A 196 18.60 30.61 -0.73
N HIS A 197 19.55 29.80 -1.18
CA HIS A 197 20.39 29.01 -0.27
C HIS A 197 21.22 29.92 0.63
N GLY A 198 21.18 29.67 1.95
CA GLY A 198 21.88 30.47 2.94
C GLY A 198 21.21 31.81 3.28
N ARG A 199 20.14 32.21 2.59
CA ARG A 199 19.41 33.44 2.88
C ARG A 199 18.58 33.27 4.15
N ARG A 200 18.72 34.22 5.08
CA ARG A 200 17.95 34.27 6.34
C ARG A 200 16.79 35.26 6.21
N GLY A 201 15.74 35.04 7.01
CA GLY A 201 14.57 35.94 7.04
C GLY A 201 13.71 35.90 5.77
N VAL A 202 13.74 34.79 5.05
CA VAL A 202 12.86 34.56 3.91
C VAL A 202 11.42 34.41 4.40
N GLY A 203 10.53 35.28 3.92
CA GLY A 203 9.11 35.25 4.25
C GLY A 203 8.27 34.63 3.14
N PRO A 204 6.97 34.37 3.39
CA PRO A 204 6.06 33.82 2.38
C PRO A 204 6.02 34.64 1.08
N GLY A 205 6.12 35.98 1.19
CA GLY A 205 6.11 36.90 0.05
C GLY A 205 7.30 36.73 -0.91
N ASP A 206 8.47 36.32 -0.38
CA ASP A 206 9.67 36.08 -1.19
C ASP A 206 9.58 34.77 -2.00
N LEU A 207 8.61 33.91 -1.70
CA LEU A 207 8.49 32.55 -2.24
C LEU A 207 7.32 32.40 -3.22
N LEU A 208 6.47 33.44 -3.39
CA LEU A 208 5.22 33.35 -4.16
C LEU A 208 5.43 32.89 -5.60
N ASP A 209 6.49 33.40 -6.24
CA ASP A 209 6.80 33.12 -7.64
C ASP A 209 7.87 32.05 -7.86
N GLU A 210 8.34 31.43 -6.77
CA GLU A 210 9.38 30.41 -6.86
C GLU A 210 8.88 29.12 -7.52
N ASN A 211 9.73 28.55 -8.36
CA ASN A 211 9.43 27.27 -9.00
C ASN A 211 9.49 26.12 -7.99
N PHE A 212 8.62 25.12 -8.20
CA PHE A 212 8.52 23.96 -7.34
C PHE A 212 9.02 22.68 -8.00
N VAL A 213 9.71 21.86 -7.20
CA VAL A 213 9.93 20.45 -7.45
C VAL A 213 8.96 19.68 -6.56
N SER A 214 8.12 18.82 -7.13
CA SER A 214 6.98 18.23 -6.43
C SER A 214 6.90 16.73 -6.64
N PHE A 215 6.18 16.03 -5.76
CA PHE A 215 5.83 14.65 -6.02
C PHE A 215 4.76 14.56 -7.12
N THR A 216 4.79 13.47 -7.87
CA THR A 216 3.77 13.21 -8.90
C THR A 216 2.37 13.13 -8.28
N SER A 217 2.25 12.63 -7.04
CA SER A 217 1.01 12.62 -6.27
C SER A 217 0.55 14.01 -5.81
N ASP A 218 1.42 15.02 -5.88
CA ASP A 218 1.10 16.39 -5.47
C ASP A 218 0.59 17.24 -6.65
N GLN A 219 0.39 16.64 -7.82
CA GLN A 219 -0.14 17.33 -8.99
C GLN A 219 -1.63 17.67 -8.83
N ILE A 220 -2.06 18.63 -9.65
CA ILE A 220 -3.41 19.21 -9.62
C ILE A 220 -4.48 18.10 -9.52
N GLY A 221 -5.23 18.10 -8.43
CA GLY A 221 -6.34 17.17 -8.18
C GLY A 221 -6.21 16.28 -6.94
N ASP A 222 -5.02 16.10 -6.37
CA ASP A 222 -4.89 15.42 -5.07
C ASP A 222 -5.04 16.44 -3.92
N SER A 223 -6.29 16.62 -3.46
CA SER A 223 -6.64 17.48 -2.31
C SER A 223 -5.99 17.05 -0.98
N LEU A 224 -5.30 15.90 -0.98
CA LEU A 224 -4.59 15.37 0.20
C LEU A 224 -3.09 15.75 0.19
N SER A 225 -2.59 16.30 -0.93
CA SER A 225 -1.19 16.69 -1.03
C SER A 225 -0.86 17.86 -0.10
N PRO A 226 0.19 17.73 0.74
CA PRO A 226 0.67 18.85 1.57
C PRO A 226 1.02 20.10 0.79
N LEU A 227 1.65 19.93 -0.36
CA LEU A 227 2.05 21.04 -1.22
C LEU A 227 0.84 21.74 -1.85
N THR A 228 -0.15 20.98 -2.32
CA THR A 228 -1.38 21.56 -2.89
C THR A 228 -2.10 22.40 -1.85
N ILE A 229 -2.26 21.86 -0.64
CA ILE A 229 -2.89 22.56 0.48
C ILE A 229 -2.14 23.85 0.80
N PHE A 230 -0.83 23.79 0.89
CA PHE A 230 0.02 24.93 1.22
C PHE A 230 -0.04 26.00 0.13
N ARG A 231 0.07 25.61 -1.14
CA ARG A 231 -0.04 26.54 -2.28
C ARG A 231 -1.37 27.28 -2.31
N ASP A 232 -2.47 26.55 -2.14
CA ASP A 232 -3.81 27.13 -2.13
C ASP A 232 -4.01 28.11 -0.97
N GLN A 233 -3.50 27.77 0.22
CA GLN A 233 -3.64 28.61 1.41
C GLN A 233 -2.77 29.87 1.39
N ARG A 234 -1.62 29.83 0.72
CA ARG A 234 -0.63 30.91 0.73
C ARG A 234 -0.55 31.71 -0.59
N GLY A 235 -1.31 31.30 -1.62
CA GLY A 235 -1.37 32.04 -2.89
C GLY A 235 -0.12 31.92 -3.76
N PHE A 236 0.61 30.78 -3.68
CA PHE A 236 1.80 30.58 -4.51
C PHE A 236 1.42 30.45 -5.99
N THR A 237 2.11 31.20 -6.85
CA THR A 237 1.92 31.25 -8.30
C THR A 237 2.99 30.52 -9.09
N GLY A 238 4.10 30.15 -8.44
CA GLY A 238 5.23 29.45 -9.05
C GLY A 238 4.85 28.12 -9.71
N ARG A 239 5.57 27.78 -10.78
CA ARG A 239 5.29 26.59 -11.60
C ARG A 239 5.93 25.34 -10.98
N ILE A 240 5.28 24.18 -11.17
CA ILE A 240 5.94 22.89 -10.97
C ILE A 240 6.81 22.64 -12.20
N VAL A 241 8.12 22.70 -12.03
CA VAL A 241 9.11 22.57 -13.11
C VAL A 241 9.68 21.14 -13.22
N ALA A 242 9.54 20.35 -12.16
CA ALA A 242 9.93 18.94 -12.15
C ALA A 242 9.09 18.16 -11.14
N SER A 243 8.86 16.88 -11.44
CA SER A 243 8.14 15.99 -10.53
C SER A 243 8.67 14.56 -10.61
N SER A 244 8.56 13.83 -9.50
CA SER A 244 8.87 12.40 -9.43
C SER A 244 8.00 11.71 -8.36
N SER A 245 7.77 10.41 -8.48
CA SER A 245 7.20 9.59 -7.42
C SER A 245 8.25 9.16 -6.37
N ASN A 246 9.53 9.33 -6.66
CA ASN A 246 10.64 8.92 -5.83
C ASN A 246 11.24 10.11 -5.08
N ILE A 247 11.38 9.98 -3.75
CA ILE A 247 11.95 11.03 -2.88
C ILE A 247 13.40 11.35 -3.23
N GLU A 248 14.21 10.36 -3.60
CA GLU A 248 15.62 10.57 -3.94
C GLU A 248 15.79 11.39 -5.21
N GLU A 249 14.90 11.24 -6.19
CA GLU A 249 14.90 12.07 -7.39
C GLU A 249 14.42 13.50 -7.08
N ILE A 250 13.41 13.67 -6.25
CA ILE A 250 12.99 15.02 -5.79
C ILE A 250 14.16 15.71 -5.09
N ARG A 251 14.80 15.01 -4.14
CA ARG A 251 15.98 15.53 -3.42
C ARG A 251 17.09 15.95 -4.40
N ARG A 252 17.40 15.11 -5.38
CA ARG A 252 18.43 15.39 -6.40
C ARG A 252 18.12 16.66 -7.22
N LEU A 253 16.87 16.79 -7.67
CA LEU A 253 16.39 17.93 -8.45
C LEU A 253 16.43 19.23 -7.62
N VAL A 254 16.04 19.17 -6.34
CA VAL A 254 16.12 20.33 -5.44
C VAL A 254 17.59 20.73 -5.22
N ILE A 255 18.48 19.78 -4.95
CA ILE A 255 19.92 20.05 -4.80
C ILE A 255 20.51 20.66 -6.06
N ALA A 256 20.07 20.23 -7.24
CA ALA A 256 20.50 20.76 -8.52
C ALA A 256 19.94 22.18 -8.83
N GLY A 257 19.07 22.72 -7.97
CA GLY A 257 18.55 24.08 -8.09
C GLY A 257 17.38 24.24 -9.03
N PHE A 258 16.62 23.18 -9.34
CA PHE A 258 15.42 23.27 -10.18
C PHE A 258 14.33 24.11 -9.55
N GLY A 259 14.30 24.22 -8.22
CA GLY A 259 13.31 24.98 -7.49
C GLY A 259 13.30 24.61 -6.00
N ILE A 260 12.27 25.08 -5.30
CA ILE A 260 12.02 24.76 -3.90
C ILE A 260 11.10 23.53 -3.80
N SER A 261 11.12 22.84 -2.66
CA SER A 261 10.23 21.71 -2.43
C SER A 261 9.70 21.70 -1.00
N CYS A 262 8.47 21.17 -0.84
CA CYS A 262 7.86 20.89 0.45
C CYS A 262 8.10 19.41 0.80
N LEU A 263 8.97 19.18 1.78
CA LEU A 263 9.42 17.82 2.13
C LEU A 263 9.19 17.53 3.62
N PRO A 264 8.93 16.24 3.99
CA PRO A 264 8.92 15.84 5.38
C PRO A 264 10.26 16.17 6.05
N GLU A 265 10.23 16.89 7.16
CA GLU A 265 11.43 17.38 7.87
C GLU A 265 12.42 16.26 8.20
N HIS A 266 11.89 15.13 8.68
CA HIS A 266 12.73 13.99 9.07
C HIS A 266 13.54 13.38 7.91
N LEU A 267 13.04 13.47 6.66
CA LEU A 267 13.74 12.95 5.47
C LEU A 267 14.90 13.83 5.01
N VAL A 268 14.89 15.11 5.38
CA VAL A 268 15.88 16.09 4.91
C VAL A 268 16.77 16.64 6.03
N ARG A 269 16.60 16.15 7.25
CA ARG A 269 17.33 16.63 8.44
C ARG A 269 18.85 16.49 8.29
N GLU A 270 19.30 15.34 7.78
CA GLU A 270 20.74 15.10 7.55
C GLU A 270 21.30 16.01 6.46
N ASP A 271 20.55 16.24 5.38
CA ASP A 271 20.96 17.15 4.32
C ASP A 271 21.04 18.60 4.77
N ILE A 272 20.11 19.02 5.64
CA ILE A 272 20.14 20.35 6.26
C ILE A 272 21.36 20.48 7.17
N ALA A 273 21.62 19.47 8.00
CA ALA A 273 22.79 19.45 8.88
C ALA A 273 24.12 19.47 8.09
N ALA A 274 24.15 18.82 6.93
CA ALA A 274 25.29 18.81 6.00
C ALA A 274 25.38 20.08 5.12
N GLY A 275 24.41 21.02 5.20
CA GLY A 275 24.37 22.23 4.38
C GLY A 275 24.10 21.97 2.89
N VAL A 276 23.58 20.80 2.54
CA VAL A 276 23.23 20.41 1.17
C VAL A 276 21.85 20.97 0.80
N LEU A 277 20.93 20.95 1.76
CA LEU A 277 19.65 21.60 1.69
C LEU A 277 19.57 22.75 2.71
N TRP A 278 18.76 23.75 2.40
CA TRP A 278 18.55 24.92 3.25
C TRP A 278 17.07 25.10 3.54
N PRO A 279 16.64 25.17 4.82
CA PRO A 279 15.27 25.45 5.17
C PRO A 279 14.94 26.92 4.94
N LEU A 280 13.85 27.20 4.22
CA LEU A 280 13.49 28.56 3.82
C LEU A 280 12.71 29.31 4.91
N MET A 281 11.90 28.59 5.68
CA MET A 281 11.13 29.15 6.82
C MET A 281 11.27 28.19 8.02
N PRO A 282 12.41 28.16 8.71
CA PRO A 282 12.72 27.10 9.70
C PRO A 282 11.77 27.13 10.91
N ASP A 283 11.25 28.31 11.28
CA ASP A 283 10.38 28.49 12.43
C ASP A 283 8.90 28.18 12.13
N GLU A 284 8.55 28.07 10.86
CA GLU A 284 7.19 27.75 10.42
C GLU A 284 7.13 26.36 9.78
N ALA A 285 6.36 25.44 10.36
CA ALA A 285 5.94 24.27 9.64
C ALA A 285 5.00 24.69 8.51
N VAL A 286 5.30 24.24 7.29
CA VAL A 286 4.42 24.46 6.14
C VAL A 286 3.09 23.75 6.34
N ALA A 287 3.17 22.54 6.87
CA ALA A 287 2.02 21.75 7.27
C ALA A 287 2.43 20.72 8.33
N GLU A 288 1.53 20.49 9.29
CA GLU A 288 1.53 19.29 10.12
C GLU A 288 0.45 18.36 9.60
N ILE A 289 0.83 17.14 9.27
CA ILE A 289 -0.04 16.21 8.55
C ILE A 289 -0.22 14.95 9.36
N GLU A 290 -1.48 14.69 9.68
CA GLU A 290 -1.90 13.49 10.37
C GLU A 290 -1.90 12.29 9.43
N VAL A 291 -1.21 11.23 9.83
CA VAL A 291 -1.21 9.92 9.18
C VAL A 291 -2.03 8.96 10.03
N PHE A 292 -2.92 8.24 9.37
CA PHE A 292 -3.87 7.35 10.02
C PHE A 292 -3.68 5.91 9.62
N LEU A 293 -3.93 5.00 10.56
CA LEU A 293 -4.28 3.63 10.25
C LEU A 293 -5.76 3.59 9.86
N LEU A 294 -6.06 2.99 8.72
CA LEU A 294 -7.37 2.96 8.07
C LEU A 294 -7.88 1.53 7.89
N ARG A 295 -9.18 1.34 8.03
CA ARG A 295 -9.87 0.10 7.69
C ARG A 295 -11.27 0.36 7.16
N HIS A 296 -11.84 -0.60 6.44
CA HIS A 296 -13.26 -0.55 6.10
C HIS A 296 -14.11 -0.94 7.32
N GLY A 297 -15.01 -0.06 7.77
CA GLY A 297 -15.73 -0.19 9.04
C GLY A 297 -16.68 -1.39 9.12
N SER A 298 -17.37 -1.72 8.03
CA SER A 298 -18.36 -2.83 8.01
C SER A 298 -17.78 -4.17 7.52
N ARG A 299 -16.50 -4.22 7.10
CA ARG A 299 -15.88 -5.45 6.64
C ARG A 299 -15.45 -6.33 7.82
N ARG A 300 -15.71 -7.63 7.73
CA ARG A 300 -15.20 -8.59 8.70
C ARG A 300 -13.68 -8.72 8.55
N LEU A 301 -12.96 -8.46 9.62
CA LEU A 301 -11.50 -8.54 9.67
C LEU A 301 -11.02 -9.99 9.70
N ALA A 302 -9.91 -10.27 9.01
CA ALA A 302 -9.15 -11.50 9.16
C ALA A 302 -8.50 -11.55 10.56
N LEU A 303 -8.07 -12.74 11.01
CA LEU A 303 -7.37 -12.89 12.30
C LEU A 303 -6.06 -12.09 12.31
N THR A 304 -5.30 -12.13 11.21
CA THR A 304 -4.06 -11.38 11.04
C THR A 304 -4.26 -9.87 11.12
N GLU A 305 -5.34 -9.35 10.51
CA GLU A 305 -5.71 -7.94 10.58
C GLU A 305 -6.14 -7.53 12.00
N ARG A 306 -6.89 -8.40 12.69
CA ARG A 306 -7.25 -8.18 14.10
C ARG A 306 -6.02 -8.13 14.99
N ALA A 307 -5.11 -9.08 14.84
CA ALA A 307 -3.86 -9.10 15.58
C ALA A 307 -3.04 -7.82 15.37
N PHE A 308 -3.01 -7.32 14.12
CA PHE A 308 -2.35 -6.07 13.79
C PHE A 308 -3.01 -4.88 14.49
N LEU A 309 -4.33 -4.77 14.43
CA LEU A 309 -5.07 -3.69 15.09
C LEU A 309 -4.91 -3.72 16.61
N GLU A 310 -4.99 -4.90 17.23
CA GLU A 310 -4.76 -5.05 18.67
C GLU A 310 -3.33 -4.71 19.09
N ALA A 311 -2.34 -5.09 18.29
CA ALA A 311 -0.96 -4.69 18.51
C ALA A 311 -0.78 -3.19 18.35
N PHE A 312 -1.45 -2.60 17.36
CA PHE A 312 -1.44 -1.18 17.09
C PHE A 312 -2.06 -0.36 18.24
N GLU A 313 -3.22 -0.75 18.75
CA GLU A 313 -3.83 -0.06 19.89
C GLU A 313 -2.92 -0.13 21.14
N ARG A 314 -2.33 -1.29 21.45
CA ARG A 314 -1.34 -1.43 22.53
C ARG A 314 -0.09 -0.55 22.32
N PHE A 315 0.33 -0.38 21.07
CA PHE A 315 1.43 0.51 20.73
C PHE A 315 1.05 1.97 20.99
N LEU A 316 -0.14 2.40 20.56
CA LEU A 316 -0.64 3.76 20.80
C LEU A 316 -0.77 4.11 22.30
N GLU A 317 -1.13 3.14 23.15
CA GLU A 317 -1.21 3.31 24.59
C GLU A 317 0.17 3.54 25.24
N ARG A 318 1.22 2.89 24.69
CA ARG A 318 2.59 2.96 25.25
C ARG A 318 3.40 4.13 24.70
N VAL A 319 3.17 4.52 23.47
CA VAL A 319 3.97 5.54 22.76
C VAL A 319 3.15 6.81 22.59
N PRO A 320 3.46 7.88 23.33
CA PRO A 320 2.72 9.14 23.25
C PRO A 320 2.90 9.81 21.88
N MET A 321 1.97 10.71 21.51
CA MET A 321 2.00 11.40 20.22
C MET A 321 3.31 12.17 20.00
N SER A 322 3.88 12.77 21.03
CA SER A 322 5.17 13.48 20.97
C SER A 322 6.34 12.61 20.53
N ALA A 323 6.26 11.29 20.72
CA ALA A 323 7.25 10.32 20.26
C ALA A 323 6.87 9.69 18.90
N ARG A 324 5.72 10.05 18.35
CA ARG A 324 5.19 9.57 17.06
C ARG A 324 5.25 10.69 16.00
N LEU A 325 6.30 11.49 16.05
CA LEU A 325 6.63 12.48 15.04
C LEU A 325 7.46 11.80 13.96
N GLY A 326 7.12 12.07 12.69
CA GLY A 326 7.83 11.60 11.52
C GLY A 326 8.48 12.74 10.76
#